data_3fbe5376f045a0cfaf391a7eb8ca6327
#
_entry.id   3fbe5376f045a0cfaf391a7eb8ca6327
#
_cell.length_a   1.000
_cell.length_b   1.000
_cell.length_c   1.000
_cell.angle_alpha   90.00
_cell.angle_beta   90.00
_cell.angle_gamma   90.00
#
_symmetry.space_group_name_H-M   'P 1'
#
loop_
_entity.id
_entity.type
_entity.pdbx_description
1 polymer ?
#
loop_
_entity_poly.entity_id
_entity_poly.type
_entity_poly.pdbx_seq_one_letter_code
_entity_poly.pdbx_strand_id
1 'polypeptide(L)'
;MRKISVITTVIACVVFLWIAQANAHFGGIIPSDDIVSQEDNKTITLDIKFFHPMEGAYMNMERPVQFGVMHLGKKMSLLKALREKKVKGFSTWEITYSITRPGDYTFYVEPKPYWEPAEDCYIIHYTKVCVNALGLEEGWDDELGLETEIVPLVRPYGLWTGNIFQGIVKVKGKPVPYAEIEVEYYNEKGEIKPPADP
;
A
#
# COMPACT_ATOMS: atom_id res chain seq x y z
N MET A 1 -8.23 55.53 -5.59
CA MET A 1 -8.87 54.46 -4.83
C MET A 1 -9.13 53.18 -5.68
N ARG A 2 -9.50 53.26 -6.97
CA ARG A 2 -9.81 52.10 -7.83
C ARG A 2 -8.61 51.19 -8.16
N LYS A 3 -7.38 51.74 -8.27
CA LYS A 3 -6.15 50.99 -8.58
C LYS A 3 -5.64 50.13 -7.41
N ILE A 4 -5.86 50.57 -6.17
CA ILE A 4 -5.43 49.82 -4.96
C ILE A 4 -6.33 48.61 -4.77
N SER A 5 -7.63 48.73 -5.06
CA SER A 5 -8.59 47.60 -4.97
C SER A 5 -8.26 46.46 -5.92
N VAL A 6 -7.83 46.78 -7.15
CA VAL A 6 -7.47 45.72 -8.18
C VAL A 6 -6.21 45.00 -7.77
N ILE A 7 -5.19 45.70 -7.23
CA ILE A 7 -3.93 45.07 -6.79
C ILE A 7 -4.20 44.12 -5.61
N THR A 8 -5.03 44.54 -4.65
CA THR A 8 -5.38 43.72 -3.49
C THR A 8 -6.13 42.46 -3.90
N THR A 9 -7.04 42.56 -4.90
CA THR A 9 -7.79 41.38 -5.43
C THR A 9 -6.86 40.42 -6.19
N VAL A 10 -5.91 40.95 -6.96
CA VAL A 10 -4.93 40.11 -7.70
C VAL A 10 -3.98 39.38 -6.72
N ILE A 11 -3.52 40.03 -5.67
CA ILE A 11 -2.67 39.43 -4.64
C ILE A 11 -3.47 38.34 -3.87
N ALA A 12 -4.75 38.56 -3.54
CA ALA A 12 -5.61 37.58 -2.91
C ALA A 12 -5.84 36.34 -3.80
N CYS A 13 -6.03 36.52 -5.11
CA CYS A 13 -6.15 35.42 -6.06
C CYS A 13 -4.84 34.63 -6.24
N VAL A 14 -3.69 35.27 -6.18
CA VAL A 14 -2.39 34.58 -6.32
C VAL A 14 -2.04 33.77 -5.07
N VAL A 15 -2.47 34.20 -3.88
CA VAL A 15 -2.26 33.46 -2.63
C VAL A 15 -3.13 32.19 -2.54
N PHE A 16 -4.29 32.16 -3.23
CA PHE A 16 -5.15 30.98 -3.27
C PHE A 16 -4.72 29.88 -4.26
N LEU A 17 -3.69 30.13 -5.08
CA LEU A 17 -3.18 29.15 -6.07
C LEU A 17 -2.06 28.24 -5.50
N TRP A 18 -1.68 28.37 -4.23
CA TRP A 18 -0.86 27.38 -3.55
C TRP A 18 -1.75 26.35 -2.84
N ILE A 19 -2.53 25.61 -3.61
CA ILE A 19 -3.07 24.33 -3.15
C ILE A 19 -1.84 23.41 -3.14
N ALA A 20 -1.31 23.17 -1.95
CA ALA A 20 -0.36 22.08 -1.79
C ALA A 20 -1.04 20.82 -2.28
N GLN A 21 -0.55 20.23 -3.37
CA GLN A 21 -0.98 18.89 -3.74
C GLN A 21 -0.65 17.99 -2.55
N ALA A 22 -1.67 17.47 -1.90
CA ALA A 22 -1.51 16.40 -0.92
C ALA A 22 -1.07 15.17 -1.71
N ASN A 23 0.24 14.98 -1.83
CA ASN A 23 0.79 13.77 -2.41
C ASN A 23 0.60 12.66 -1.37
N ALA A 24 -0.40 11.83 -1.57
CA ALA A 24 -0.62 10.68 -0.72
C ALA A 24 0.54 9.69 -0.86
N HIS A 25 1.16 9.36 0.25
CA HIS A 25 2.22 8.37 0.31
C HIS A 25 1.61 7.02 0.67
N PHE A 26 2.02 5.96 -0.01
CA PHE A 26 1.50 4.62 0.24
C PHE A 26 2.57 3.70 0.85
N GLY A 27 2.18 2.98 1.89
CA GLY A 27 2.91 1.78 2.30
C GLY A 27 2.55 0.64 1.37
N GLY A 28 3.53 0.01 0.73
CA GLY A 28 3.29 -1.10 -0.19
C GLY A 28 4.08 -2.36 0.17
N ILE A 29 3.48 -3.50 -0.10
CA ILE A 29 4.14 -4.82 -0.17
C ILE A 29 3.94 -5.32 -1.58
N ILE A 30 5.00 -5.44 -2.36
CA ILE A 30 4.94 -5.87 -3.76
C ILE A 30 5.58 -7.25 -3.87
N PRO A 31 4.78 -8.31 -4.08
CA PRO A 31 5.29 -9.63 -4.35
C PRO A 31 5.82 -9.74 -5.78
N SER A 32 6.82 -10.58 -6.00
CA SER A 32 7.31 -10.90 -7.35
C SER A 32 6.31 -11.76 -8.15
N ASP A 33 5.35 -12.38 -7.47
CA ASP A 33 4.28 -13.17 -8.05
C ASP A 33 3.10 -13.21 -7.06
N ASP A 34 1.87 -13.01 -7.53
CA ASP A 34 0.65 -13.03 -6.72
C ASP A 34 -0.13 -14.35 -6.84
N ILE A 35 0.22 -15.20 -7.82
CA ILE A 35 -0.35 -16.53 -8.01
C ILE A 35 0.76 -17.54 -8.34
N VAL A 36 1.18 -18.30 -7.35
CA VAL A 36 2.26 -19.29 -7.50
C VAL A 36 1.66 -20.65 -7.83
N SER A 37 1.73 -21.08 -9.09
CA SER A 37 1.24 -22.36 -9.57
C SER A 37 2.23 -23.52 -9.33
N GLN A 38 1.89 -24.74 -9.76
CA GLN A 38 2.78 -25.90 -9.62
C GLN A 38 4.06 -25.77 -10.46
N GLU A 39 3.98 -25.08 -11.60
CA GLU A 39 5.08 -24.91 -12.56
C GLU A 39 6.01 -23.76 -12.19
N ASP A 40 5.56 -22.82 -11.35
CA ASP A 40 6.31 -21.62 -11.00
C ASP A 40 7.41 -21.88 -9.97
N ASN A 41 8.32 -20.93 -9.84
CA ASN A 41 9.27 -20.91 -8.74
C ASN A 41 8.52 -20.71 -7.42
N LYS A 42 8.68 -21.66 -6.49
CA LYS A 42 8.03 -21.59 -5.17
C LYS A 42 8.68 -20.56 -4.23
N THR A 43 9.67 -19.84 -4.70
CA THR A 43 10.35 -18.80 -3.93
C THR A 43 10.01 -17.44 -4.52
N ILE A 44 9.31 -16.62 -3.74
CA ILE A 44 8.94 -15.25 -4.08
C ILE A 44 9.79 -14.25 -3.32
N THR A 45 9.96 -13.08 -3.88
CA THR A 45 10.47 -11.89 -3.17
C THR A 45 9.33 -10.94 -2.87
N LEU A 46 9.44 -10.25 -1.74
CA LEU A 46 8.53 -9.21 -1.34
C LEU A 46 9.33 -7.94 -1.14
N ASP A 47 9.00 -6.87 -1.86
CA ASP A 47 9.52 -5.52 -1.66
C ASP A 47 8.56 -4.74 -0.77
N ILE A 48 9.05 -4.20 0.33
CA ILE A 48 8.27 -3.41 1.30
C ILE A 48 8.83 -1.98 1.27
N LYS A 49 7.97 -1.00 0.96
CA LYS A 49 8.40 0.36 0.66
C LYS A 49 7.35 1.41 0.95
N PHE A 50 7.80 2.67 1.15
CA PHE A 50 6.96 3.85 1.03
C PHE A 50 7.19 4.50 -0.33
N PHE A 51 6.13 4.81 -1.05
CA PHE A 51 6.24 5.34 -2.40
C PHE A 51 4.92 5.95 -2.90
N HIS A 52 5.01 6.68 -4.02
CA HIS A 52 3.86 7.06 -4.83
C HIS A 52 3.74 6.06 -5.97
N PRO A 53 2.73 5.18 -5.98
CA PRO A 53 2.63 4.10 -6.96
C PRO A 53 2.56 4.57 -8.41
N MET A 54 1.87 5.67 -8.68
CA MET A 54 1.72 6.21 -10.03
C MET A 54 3.02 6.89 -10.53
N GLU A 55 3.65 7.73 -9.73
CA GLU A 55 4.84 8.51 -10.11
C GLU A 55 6.13 7.70 -9.99
N GLY A 56 6.12 6.60 -9.25
CA GLY A 56 7.30 5.82 -8.94
C GLY A 56 8.34 6.58 -8.10
N ALA A 57 7.90 7.57 -7.33
CA ALA A 57 8.70 8.27 -6.34
C ALA A 57 8.77 7.46 -5.04
N TYR A 58 9.95 7.47 -4.39
CA TYR A 58 10.20 6.69 -3.18
C TYR A 58 10.49 7.60 -2.00
N MET A 59 10.23 7.09 -0.80
CA MET A 59 10.62 7.67 0.46
C MET A 59 11.36 6.66 1.34
N ASN A 60 12.05 7.18 2.37
CA ASN A 60 12.68 6.31 3.35
C ASN A 60 11.64 5.63 4.23
N MET A 61 11.67 4.32 4.28
CA MET A 61 10.91 3.52 5.21
C MET A 61 11.81 3.05 6.34
N GLU A 62 11.55 3.49 7.57
CA GLU A 62 12.22 2.95 8.73
C GLU A 62 11.90 1.46 8.89
N ARG A 63 12.74 0.74 9.66
CA ARG A 63 12.46 -0.68 9.93
C ARG A 63 11.08 -0.82 10.54
N PRO A 64 10.19 -1.65 9.95
CA PRO A 64 8.84 -1.85 10.44
C PRO A 64 8.79 -2.34 11.90
N VAL A 65 7.70 -2.02 12.59
CA VAL A 65 7.39 -2.52 13.93
C VAL A 65 7.00 -3.99 13.87
N GLN A 66 6.19 -4.36 12.87
CA GLN A 66 5.80 -5.74 12.60
C GLN A 66 5.89 -6.02 11.09
N PHE A 67 6.29 -7.24 10.78
CA PHE A 67 6.17 -7.83 9.46
C PHE A 67 5.95 -9.34 9.62
N GLY A 68 4.99 -9.88 8.91
CA GLY A 68 4.66 -11.29 9.05
C GLY A 68 3.81 -11.80 7.90
N VAL A 69 3.44 -13.06 8.01
CA VAL A 69 2.52 -13.76 7.11
C VAL A 69 1.47 -14.49 7.91
N MET A 70 0.23 -14.48 7.43
CA MET A 70 -0.81 -15.41 7.86
C MET A 70 -1.06 -16.43 6.76
N HIS A 71 -1.12 -17.70 7.14
CA HIS A 71 -1.43 -18.82 6.26
C HIS A 71 -2.29 -19.81 7.01
N LEU A 72 -3.47 -20.14 6.47
CA LEU A 72 -4.47 -21.03 7.08
C LEU A 72 -4.74 -20.66 8.56
N GLY A 73 -5.03 -19.41 8.84
CA GLY A 73 -5.34 -18.88 10.17
C GLY A 73 -4.16 -18.80 11.13
N LYS A 74 -2.93 -19.12 10.70
CA LYS A 74 -1.73 -19.07 11.56
C LYS A 74 -0.80 -17.94 11.17
N LYS A 75 -0.55 -17.03 12.12
CA LYS A 75 0.42 -15.94 11.94
C LYS A 75 1.85 -16.39 12.26
N MET A 76 2.78 -15.94 11.45
CA MET A 76 4.21 -16.11 11.65
C MET A 76 4.93 -14.78 11.45
N SER A 77 5.76 -14.39 12.42
CA SER A 77 6.60 -13.19 12.29
C SER A 77 7.77 -13.44 11.36
N LEU A 78 7.95 -12.56 10.40
CA LEU A 78 9.07 -12.54 9.47
C LEU A 78 9.98 -11.32 9.68
N LEU A 79 9.74 -10.52 10.72
CA LEU A 79 10.44 -9.27 10.99
C LEU A 79 11.97 -9.44 11.03
N LYS A 80 12.47 -10.53 11.60
CA LYS A 80 13.91 -10.79 11.70
C LYS A 80 14.57 -11.13 10.36
N ALA A 81 13.78 -11.60 9.40
CA ALA A 81 14.26 -11.97 8.06
C ALA A 81 14.30 -10.80 7.08
N LEU A 82 13.70 -9.65 7.42
CA LEU A 82 13.74 -8.44 6.61
C LEU A 82 15.19 -7.94 6.46
N ARG A 83 15.56 -7.63 5.23
CA ARG A 83 16.84 -7.02 4.86
C ARG A 83 16.59 -5.63 4.31
N GLU A 84 17.43 -4.69 4.70
CA GLU A 84 17.38 -3.34 4.12
C GLU A 84 17.92 -3.38 2.69
N LYS A 85 17.22 -2.66 1.80
CA LYS A 85 17.55 -2.48 0.40
C LYS A 85 17.50 -0.99 0.07
N LYS A 86 18.40 -0.51 -0.77
CA LYS A 86 18.35 0.87 -1.28
C LYS A 86 17.80 0.87 -2.70
N VAL A 87 16.72 1.61 -2.91
CA VAL A 87 16.12 1.83 -4.22
C VAL A 87 16.11 3.33 -4.50
N LYS A 88 16.78 3.75 -5.57
CA LYS A 88 16.95 5.18 -5.91
C LYS A 88 17.50 6.03 -4.75
N GLY A 89 18.31 5.43 -3.85
CA GLY A 89 18.87 6.10 -2.68
C GLY A 89 18.02 6.04 -1.41
N PHE A 90 16.77 5.61 -1.50
CA PHE A 90 15.85 5.51 -0.37
C PHE A 90 15.91 4.13 0.29
N SER A 91 15.72 4.08 1.62
CA SER A 91 15.63 2.83 2.38
C SER A 91 14.29 2.16 2.15
N THR A 92 14.34 0.91 1.72
CA THR A 92 13.22 -0.01 1.58
C THR A 92 13.58 -1.32 2.25
N TRP A 93 12.67 -2.27 2.30
CA TRP A 93 12.91 -3.59 2.90
C TRP A 93 12.59 -4.67 1.89
N GLU A 94 13.26 -5.80 2.01
CA GLU A 94 13.09 -6.96 1.15
C GLU A 94 13.15 -8.25 1.95
N ILE A 95 12.41 -9.25 1.51
CA ILE A 95 12.50 -10.62 1.98
C ILE A 95 12.30 -11.60 0.83
N THR A 96 12.99 -12.73 0.90
CA THR A 96 12.71 -13.90 0.09
C THR A 96 11.93 -14.91 0.93
N TYR A 97 10.81 -15.41 0.40
CA TYR A 97 9.94 -16.36 1.09
C TYR A 97 9.68 -17.58 0.23
N SER A 98 9.80 -18.78 0.83
CA SER A 98 9.54 -20.05 0.13
C SER A 98 8.14 -20.55 0.46
N ILE A 99 7.32 -20.69 -0.55
CA ILE A 99 6.00 -21.31 -0.50
C ILE A 99 6.19 -22.81 -0.33
N THR A 100 5.56 -23.39 0.68
CA THR A 100 5.74 -24.84 0.99
C THR A 100 4.46 -25.62 1.00
N ARG A 101 3.31 -24.96 1.03
CA ARG A 101 1.99 -25.59 1.11
C ARG A 101 0.99 -24.84 0.25
N PRO A 102 -0.10 -25.52 -0.21
CA PRO A 102 -1.23 -24.85 -0.83
C PRO A 102 -1.95 -23.89 0.13
N GLY A 103 -2.65 -22.89 -0.41
CA GLY A 103 -3.46 -21.93 0.31
C GLY A 103 -3.02 -20.50 0.10
N ASP A 104 -3.73 -19.57 0.70
CA ASP A 104 -3.45 -18.16 0.60
C ASP A 104 -2.49 -17.69 1.69
N TYR A 105 -1.50 -16.90 1.28
CA TYR A 105 -0.49 -16.30 2.14
C TYR A 105 -0.73 -14.79 2.22
N THR A 106 -1.29 -14.32 3.33
CA THR A 106 -1.48 -12.88 3.53
C THR A 106 -0.30 -12.29 4.29
N PHE A 107 0.58 -11.62 3.54
CA PHE A 107 1.70 -10.86 4.13
C PHE A 107 1.20 -9.51 4.63
N TYR A 108 1.72 -9.06 5.76
CA TYR A 108 1.32 -7.79 6.38
C TYR A 108 2.50 -7.06 7.00
N VAL A 109 2.39 -5.74 7.01
CA VAL A 109 3.36 -4.84 7.64
C VAL A 109 2.66 -3.79 8.49
N GLU A 110 3.20 -3.54 9.66
CA GLU A 110 2.96 -2.36 10.47
C GLU A 110 4.24 -1.53 10.46
N PRO A 111 4.29 -0.44 9.69
CA PRO A 111 5.44 0.45 9.67
C PRO A 111 5.46 1.32 10.93
N LYS A 112 6.59 1.99 11.17
CA LYS A 112 6.61 3.07 12.14
C LYS A 112 5.76 4.23 11.64
N PRO A 113 5.12 4.99 12.56
CA PRO A 113 4.46 6.23 12.19
C PRO A 113 5.44 7.17 11.50
N TYR A 114 5.02 7.78 10.41
CA TYR A 114 5.77 8.86 9.81
C TYR A 114 5.01 10.19 9.95
N TRP A 115 5.76 11.27 10.03
CA TRP A 115 5.21 12.60 10.09
C TRP A 115 4.83 13.10 8.70
N GLU A 116 3.56 13.46 8.50
CA GLU A 116 3.07 14.06 7.25
C GLU A 116 2.91 15.57 7.42
N PRO A 117 3.84 16.37 6.87
CA PRO A 117 3.82 17.83 7.08
C PRO A 117 2.60 18.53 6.47
N ALA A 118 2.02 17.97 5.41
CA ALA A 118 0.87 18.58 4.74
C ALA A 118 -0.40 18.47 5.58
N GLU A 119 -0.52 17.42 6.40
CA GLU A 119 -1.69 17.13 7.23
C GLU A 119 -1.46 17.43 8.73
N ASP A 120 -0.24 17.83 9.10
CA ASP A 120 0.17 18.11 10.47
C ASP A 120 -0.14 16.96 11.44
N CYS A 121 0.07 15.70 10.99
CA CYS A 121 -0.22 14.52 11.78
C CYS A 121 0.77 13.37 11.53
N TYR A 122 0.74 12.34 12.40
CA TYR A 122 1.42 11.07 12.19
C TYR A 122 0.50 10.07 11.51
N ILE A 123 1.01 9.44 10.45
CA ILE A 123 0.28 8.43 9.69
C ILE A 123 0.94 7.06 9.86
N ILE A 124 0.12 6.00 9.96
CA ILE A 124 0.58 4.61 9.97
C ILE A 124 -0.13 3.87 8.84
N HIS A 125 0.62 3.41 7.85
CA HIS A 125 0.09 2.65 6.72
C HIS A 125 0.10 1.15 7.01
N TYR A 126 -0.91 0.63 7.70
CA TYR A 126 -1.10 -0.81 7.80
C TYR A 126 -1.35 -1.40 6.42
N THR A 127 -0.48 -2.26 5.97
CA THR A 127 -0.55 -2.80 4.60
C THR A 127 -0.60 -4.31 4.62
N LYS A 128 -1.39 -4.90 3.72
CA LYS A 128 -1.41 -6.34 3.47
C LYS A 128 -1.52 -6.64 1.99
N VAL A 129 -0.97 -7.77 1.58
CA VAL A 129 -1.09 -8.36 0.25
C VAL A 129 -1.33 -9.85 0.38
N CYS A 130 -2.18 -10.41 -0.46
CA CYS A 130 -2.45 -11.83 -0.52
C CYS A 130 -1.76 -12.44 -1.74
N VAL A 131 -1.08 -13.57 -1.54
CA VAL A 131 -0.47 -14.39 -2.58
C VAL A 131 -1.13 -15.77 -2.54
N ASN A 132 -1.77 -16.18 -3.65
CA ASN A 132 -2.31 -17.52 -3.76
C ASN A 132 -1.20 -18.52 -4.08
N ALA A 133 -1.31 -19.72 -3.54
CA ALA A 133 -0.32 -20.76 -3.81
C ALA A 133 -0.96 -22.13 -4.08
N LEU A 134 -0.46 -22.75 -5.17
CA LEU A 134 -0.72 -24.15 -5.53
C LEU A 134 -2.21 -24.48 -5.71
N GLY A 135 -3.03 -23.47 -6.06
CA GLY A 135 -4.42 -23.62 -6.46
C GLY A 135 -5.43 -23.86 -5.34
N LEU A 136 -5.05 -23.75 -4.07
CA LEU A 136 -6.00 -23.78 -2.95
C LEU A 136 -6.36 -22.33 -2.58
N GLU A 137 -7.62 -21.97 -2.77
CA GLU A 137 -8.17 -20.64 -2.49
C GLU A 137 -8.78 -20.62 -1.08
N GLU A 138 -7.93 -20.61 -0.04
CA GLU A 138 -8.35 -20.67 1.36
C GLU A 138 -7.49 -19.75 2.22
N GLY A 139 -8.12 -18.77 2.89
CA GLY A 139 -7.49 -17.84 3.81
C GLY A 139 -7.34 -16.39 3.29
N TRP A 140 -7.76 -16.10 2.04
CA TRP A 140 -7.68 -14.75 1.48
C TRP A 140 -8.60 -13.73 2.17
N ASP A 141 -9.70 -14.20 2.77
CA ASP A 141 -10.71 -13.40 3.49
C ASP A 141 -10.48 -13.36 5.01
N ASP A 142 -9.42 -13.99 5.50
CA ASP A 142 -9.08 -13.97 6.92
C ASP A 142 -8.77 -12.55 7.43
N GLU A 143 -9.29 -12.23 8.63
CA GLU A 143 -8.97 -10.99 9.32
C GLU A 143 -7.62 -11.10 10.02
N LEU A 144 -6.72 -10.17 9.73
CA LEU A 144 -5.45 -10.07 10.43
C LEU A 144 -5.57 -9.42 11.81
N GLY A 145 -6.64 -8.67 12.06
CA GLY A 145 -6.82 -7.92 13.31
C GLY A 145 -5.79 -6.79 13.44
N LEU A 146 -5.41 -6.16 12.33
CA LEU A 146 -4.66 -4.90 12.35
C LEU A 146 -5.53 -3.78 12.90
N GLU A 147 -4.92 -2.72 13.43
CA GLU A 147 -5.69 -1.55 13.91
C GLU A 147 -6.62 -0.98 12.85
N THR A 148 -6.15 -0.97 11.60
CA THR A 148 -6.94 -0.64 10.41
C THR A 148 -6.67 -1.67 9.34
N GLU A 149 -7.72 -2.24 8.74
CA GLU A 149 -7.58 -3.17 7.62
C GLU A 149 -8.82 -3.16 6.72
N ILE A 150 -8.62 -3.50 5.45
CA ILE A 150 -9.69 -3.83 4.52
C ILE A 150 -9.82 -5.35 4.49
N VAL A 151 -10.96 -5.88 4.94
CA VAL A 151 -11.26 -7.32 4.82
C VAL A 151 -11.90 -7.54 3.46
N PRO A 152 -11.28 -8.31 2.55
CA PRO A 152 -11.80 -8.50 1.21
C PRO A 152 -13.08 -9.35 1.23
N LEU A 153 -14.00 -9.06 0.30
CA LEU A 153 -15.22 -9.84 0.03
C LEU A 153 -15.14 -10.58 -1.31
N VAL A 154 -14.05 -10.35 -2.04
CA VAL A 154 -13.67 -11.07 -3.26
C VAL A 154 -12.17 -11.33 -3.18
N ARG A 155 -11.70 -12.37 -3.88
CA ARG A 155 -10.27 -12.69 -3.92
C ARG A 155 -9.47 -11.47 -4.36
N PRO A 156 -8.43 -11.03 -3.60
CA PRO A 156 -7.68 -9.83 -3.91
C PRO A 156 -6.48 -10.05 -4.86
N TYR A 157 -6.41 -11.20 -5.52
CA TYR A 157 -5.38 -11.57 -6.49
C TYR A 157 -6.01 -12.09 -7.79
N GLY A 158 -5.24 -12.09 -8.88
CA GLY A 158 -5.70 -12.56 -10.19
C GLY A 158 -6.85 -11.77 -10.78
N LEU A 159 -7.00 -10.50 -10.40
CA LEU A 159 -8.04 -9.62 -10.91
C LEU A 159 -7.64 -9.04 -12.26
N TRP A 160 -8.50 -9.20 -13.26
CA TRP A 160 -8.32 -8.61 -14.58
C TRP A 160 -8.94 -7.22 -14.64
N THR A 161 -8.49 -6.40 -15.59
CA THR A 161 -9.13 -5.13 -15.90
C THR A 161 -10.63 -5.32 -16.15
N GLY A 162 -11.47 -4.56 -15.43
CA GLY A 162 -12.93 -4.68 -15.46
C GLY A 162 -13.52 -5.59 -14.38
N ASN A 163 -12.70 -6.32 -13.61
CA ASN A 163 -13.18 -6.98 -12.40
C ASN A 163 -13.45 -5.95 -11.29
N ILE A 164 -14.27 -6.35 -10.34
CA ILE A 164 -14.64 -5.52 -9.18
C ILE A 164 -13.88 -6.04 -7.97
N PHE A 165 -13.20 -5.16 -7.25
CA PHE A 165 -12.75 -5.43 -5.89
C PHE A 165 -13.78 -4.90 -4.89
N GLN A 166 -14.09 -5.70 -3.87
CA GLN A 166 -14.96 -5.33 -2.75
C GLN A 166 -14.31 -5.70 -1.43
N GLY A 167 -14.51 -4.88 -0.42
CA GLY A 167 -14.01 -5.13 0.93
C GLY A 167 -14.74 -4.32 1.99
N ILE A 168 -14.52 -4.66 3.24
CA ILE A 168 -15.04 -3.94 4.40
C ILE A 168 -13.88 -3.28 5.12
N VAL A 169 -13.90 -1.94 5.22
CA VAL A 169 -12.95 -1.21 6.06
C VAL A 169 -13.27 -1.44 7.52
N LYS A 170 -12.28 -1.87 8.29
CA LYS A 170 -12.39 -2.05 9.74
C LYS A 170 -11.34 -1.25 10.47
N VAL A 171 -11.75 -0.67 11.62
CA VAL A 171 -10.86 -0.06 12.60
C VAL A 171 -11.09 -0.78 13.93
N LYS A 172 -10.03 -1.35 14.53
CA LYS A 172 -10.11 -2.15 15.76
C LYS A 172 -11.15 -3.26 15.66
N GLY A 173 -11.19 -3.94 14.49
CA GLY A 173 -12.10 -5.03 14.21
C GLY A 173 -13.57 -4.63 13.96
N LYS A 174 -13.91 -3.33 13.95
CA LYS A 174 -15.27 -2.84 13.72
C LYS A 174 -15.39 -2.19 12.34
N PRO A 175 -16.45 -2.51 11.56
CA PRO A 175 -16.71 -1.84 10.30
C PRO A 175 -16.86 -0.33 10.46
N VAL A 176 -16.29 0.44 9.54
CA VAL A 176 -16.37 1.90 9.49
C VAL A 176 -17.16 2.31 8.25
N PRO A 177 -18.36 2.86 8.41
CA PRO A 177 -19.13 3.37 7.30
C PRO A 177 -18.51 4.68 6.78
N TYR A 178 -18.65 4.91 5.48
CA TYR A 178 -18.18 6.13 4.81
C TYR A 178 -16.67 6.40 4.94
N ALA A 179 -15.86 5.35 5.11
CA ALA A 179 -14.42 5.49 5.03
C ALA A 179 -14.03 6.00 3.65
N GLU A 180 -13.13 6.98 3.60
CA GLU A 180 -12.54 7.44 2.36
C GLU A 180 -11.63 6.35 1.80
N ILE A 181 -11.78 6.05 0.50
CA ILE A 181 -11.00 5.03 -0.20
C ILE A 181 -10.30 5.69 -1.38
N GLU A 182 -9.00 5.69 -1.34
CA GLU A 182 -8.16 6.08 -2.45
C GLU A 182 -7.72 4.86 -3.23
N VAL A 183 -7.77 4.93 -4.56
CA VAL A 183 -7.34 3.86 -5.45
C VAL A 183 -6.28 4.40 -6.38
N GLU A 184 -5.09 3.82 -6.32
CA GLU A 184 -3.98 4.27 -7.14
C GLU A 184 -3.42 3.11 -7.98
N TYR A 185 -3.04 3.43 -9.20
CA TYR A 185 -2.45 2.47 -10.12
C TYR A 185 -0.94 2.32 -9.84
N TYR A 186 -0.47 1.09 -9.70
CA TYR A 186 0.96 0.81 -9.60
C TYR A 186 1.63 0.84 -10.98
N ASN A 187 2.23 1.97 -11.32
CA ASN A 187 2.92 2.22 -12.57
C ASN A 187 4.39 1.72 -12.50
N GLU A 188 4.55 0.41 -12.38
CA GLU A 188 5.86 -0.22 -12.18
C GLU A 188 6.92 0.20 -13.19
N LYS A 189 6.53 0.27 -14.47
CA LYS A 189 7.43 0.57 -15.59
C LYS A 189 7.53 2.05 -15.91
N GLY A 190 6.69 2.90 -15.30
CA GLY A 190 6.63 4.33 -15.60
C GLY A 190 6.12 4.64 -17.03
N GLU A 191 5.39 3.70 -17.62
CA GLU A 191 4.88 3.84 -19.00
C GLU A 191 3.59 4.66 -19.07
N ILE A 192 2.86 4.73 -17.96
CA ILE A 192 1.59 5.46 -17.86
C ILE A 192 1.89 6.86 -17.35
N LYS A 193 1.41 7.87 -18.07
CA LYS A 193 1.48 9.25 -17.59
C LYS A 193 0.34 9.47 -16.58
N PRO A 194 0.62 10.12 -15.43
CA PRO A 194 -0.45 10.56 -14.54
C PRO A 194 -1.49 11.35 -15.32
N PRO A 195 -2.78 11.27 -14.98
CA PRO A 195 -3.78 12.14 -15.56
C PRO A 195 -3.34 13.60 -15.35
N ALA A 196 -3.51 14.43 -16.38
CA ALA A 196 -3.33 15.87 -16.18
C ALA A 196 -4.39 16.33 -15.18
N ASP A 197 -3.97 17.11 -14.19
CA ASP A 197 -4.93 17.70 -13.25
C ASP A 197 -6.00 18.46 -14.02
N PRO A 198 -7.28 18.31 -13.63
CA PRO A 198 -8.40 18.96 -14.31
C PRO A 198 -8.38 20.49 -14.21
#